data_b737f2009e5861dce95467f66d999bf5
#
_entry.id   b737f2009e5861dce95467f66d999bf5
#
_cell.length_a   1.000
_cell.length_b   1.000
_cell.length_c   1.000
_cell.angle_alpha   90.00
_cell.angle_beta   90.00
_cell.angle_gamma   90.00
#
_symmetry.space_group_name_H-M   'P 1'
#
loop_
_entity.id
_entity.type
_entity.pdbx_description
1 polymer ?
#
loop_
_entity_poly.entity_id
_entity_poly.type
_entity_poly.pdbx_seq_one_letter_code
_entity_poly.pdbx_strand_id
1 'polypeptide(L)'
;MHSDMYVRNSLELHLFFGRIMKEHALFLKAGFMPANPAFIRQAELYQRQFEQLLCRAIRLSGGRISKEVLCSGELVTELTEQAEHQTEGLTAIPIDRSITREELRLVQNCQLSNNVQMNVCTIRELNRQALALLNGFITFQEHSLDCVLQCKLFTTNYPQMLEHIIREAKLYCQCVQRLEQEGNLCGDAMEEVECFWNEIMMEHAQFIRGLLDPAETELFCTADEFAKEYAELLENCRQNCSCQPTQETTLEKTVRLRDFKQEGAQGIQNCQIRSAILPLLADHVLREANHYIRLLECAK
;
A
#
# COMPACT_ATOMS: atom_id res chain seq x y z
N MET A 1 -16.56 -6.40 23.55
CA MET A 1 -16.57 -6.98 22.18
C MET A 1 -16.55 -5.91 21.09
N HIS A 2 -17.53 -4.99 20.97
CA HIS A 2 -17.48 -3.93 19.93
C HIS A 2 -16.29 -2.98 20.07
N SER A 3 -15.94 -2.58 21.28
CA SER A 3 -14.80 -1.69 21.56
C SER A 3 -13.45 -2.27 21.18
N ASP A 4 -13.22 -3.57 21.42
CA ASP A 4 -11.93 -4.21 21.14
C ASP A 4 -11.74 -4.45 19.64
N MET A 5 -12.81 -4.78 18.93
CA MET A 5 -12.81 -4.94 17.47
C MET A 5 -12.55 -3.59 16.77
N TYR A 6 -13.22 -2.53 17.21
CA TYR A 6 -12.97 -1.17 16.72
C TYR A 6 -11.50 -0.74 16.90
N VAL A 7 -10.95 -0.95 18.11
CA VAL A 7 -9.54 -0.63 18.41
C VAL A 7 -8.60 -1.41 17.50
N ARG A 8 -8.80 -2.74 17.37
CA ARG A 8 -7.99 -3.60 16.52
C ARG A 8 -8.05 -3.18 15.06
N ASN A 9 -9.24 -3.07 14.49
CA ASN A 9 -9.44 -2.72 13.09
C ASN A 9 -8.83 -1.35 12.77
N SER A 10 -8.98 -0.36 13.65
CA SER A 10 -8.35 0.95 13.46
C SER A 10 -6.82 0.85 13.43
N LEU A 11 -6.22 0.09 14.35
CA LEU A 11 -4.77 -0.04 14.43
C LEU A 11 -4.21 -0.81 13.23
N GLU A 12 -4.83 -1.92 12.84
CA GLU A 12 -4.44 -2.72 11.67
C GLU A 12 -4.52 -1.88 10.39
N LEU A 13 -5.59 -1.12 10.23
CA LEU A 13 -5.78 -0.20 9.11
C LEU A 13 -4.67 0.87 9.06
N HIS A 14 -4.35 1.48 10.19
CA HIS A 14 -3.30 2.51 10.25
C HIS A 14 -1.89 1.96 10.09
N LEU A 15 -1.61 0.73 10.53
CA LEU A 15 -0.32 0.08 10.33
C LEU A 15 -0.09 -0.17 8.83
N PHE A 16 -1.06 -0.74 8.14
CA PHE A 16 -0.95 -1.00 6.71
C PHE A 16 -0.96 0.30 5.89
N PHE A 17 -2.09 1.02 5.88
CA PHE A 17 -2.22 2.19 5.02
C PHE A 17 -1.34 3.38 5.44
N GLY A 18 -1.02 3.53 6.73
CA GLY A 18 -0.09 4.57 7.17
C GLY A 18 1.30 4.39 6.54
N ARG A 19 1.76 3.13 6.42
CA ARG A 19 2.99 2.80 5.70
C ARG A 19 2.86 3.04 4.20
N ILE A 20 1.79 2.57 3.57
CA ILE A 20 1.52 2.79 2.15
C ILE A 20 1.54 4.28 1.82
N MET A 21 0.85 5.12 2.58
CA MET A 21 0.78 6.57 2.33
C MET A 21 2.12 7.28 2.53
N LYS A 22 2.94 6.91 3.53
CA LYS A 22 4.29 7.50 3.68
C LYS A 22 5.16 7.22 2.46
N GLU A 23 5.02 6.02 1.89
CA GLU A 23 5.77 5.58 0.72
C GLU A 23 5.24 6.23 -0.56
N HIS A 24 3.93 6.40 -0.73
CA HIS A 24 3.36 7.20 -1.81
C HIS A 24 3.91 8.63 -1.81
N ALA A 25 4.00 9.27 -0.64
CA ALA A 25 4.59 10.60 -0.53
C ALA A 25 6.07 10.61 -0.92
N LEU A 26 6.83 9.56 -0.57
CA LEU A 26 8.23 9.38 -0.99
C LEU A 26 8.33 9.20 -2.52
N PHE A 27 7.49 8.35 -3.13
CA PHE A 27 7.52 8.12 -4.57
C PHE A 27 7.11 9.36 -5.36
N LEU A 28 6.16 10.14 -4.87
CA LEU A 28 5.84 11.46 -5.44
C LEU A 28 7.06 12.38 -5.39
N LYS A 29 7.72 12.47 -4.22
CA LYS A 29 8.93 13.28 -4.04
C LYS A 29 10.04 12.85 -4.99
N ALA A 30 10.28 11.54 -5.13
CA ALA A 30 11.31 10.98 -5.99
C ALA A 30 11.03 11.26 -7.48
N GLY A 31 9.75 11.32 -7.88
CA GLY A 31 9.35 11.57 -9.25
C GLY A 31 9.33 13.04 -9.67
N PHE A 32 9.26 13.98 -8.72
CA PHE A 32 9.23 15.42 -9.06
C PHE A 32 10.60 15.95 -9.45
N MET A 33 10.62 16.80 -10.47
CA MET A 33 11.86 17.44 -10.93
C MET A 33 12.29 18.59 -10.02
N PRO A 34 13.61 18.86 -9.90
CA PRO A 34 14.14 19.99 -9.12
C PRO A 34 13.56 21.35 -9.51
N ALA A 35 13.03 21.48 -10.73
CA ALA A 35 12.34 22.69 -11.21
C ALA A 35 11.04 22.98 -10.42
N ASN A 36 10.51 22.00 -9.69
CA ASN A 36 9.24 22.11 -8.96
C ASN A 36 9.44 21.93 -7.44
N PRO A 37 10.25 22.80 -6.78
CA PRO A 37 10.63 22.60 -5.37
C PRO A 37 9.44 22.70 -4.40
N ALA A 38 8.35 23.33 -4.77
CA ALA A 38 7.15 23.42 -3.95
C ALA A 38 6.48 22.05 -3.81
N PHE A 39 6.35 21.29 -4.90
CA PHE A 39 5.78 19.93 -4.90
C PHE A 39 6.68 18.97 -4.10
N ILE A 40 8.00 19.07 -4.27
CA ILE A 40 8.98 18.26 -3.51
C ILE A 40 8.82 18.50 -2.00
N ARG A 41 8.78 19.78 -1.56
CA ARG A 41 8.59 20.10 -0.13
C ARG A 41 7.26 19.65 0.41
N GLN A 42 6.21 19.74 -0.38
CA GLN A 42 4.87 19.31 0.04
C GLN A 42 4.81 17.79 0.20
N ALA A 43 5.38 17.03 -0.74
CA ALA A 43 5.48 15.57 -0.65
C ALA A 43 6.31 15.15 0.59
N GLU A 44 7.45 15.83 0.84
CA GLU A 44 8.26 15.60 2.04
C GLU A 44 7.49 15.86 3.35
N LEU A 45 6.68 16.90 3.38
CA LEU A 45 5.84 17.20 4.54
C LEU A 45 4.85 16.06 4.81
N TYR A 46 4.16 15.57 3.77
CA TYR A 46 3.23 14.44 3.91
C TYR A 46 3.95 13.15 4.32
N GLN A 47 5.13 12.85 3.74
CA GLN A 47 5.93 11.70 4.17
C GLN A 47 6.16 11.73 5.69
N ARG A 48 6.66 12.86 6.23
CA ARG A 48 6.92 13.02 7.67
C ARG A 48 5.65 12.94 8.52
N GLN A 49 4.53 13.46 8.04
CA GLN A 49 3.27 13.41 8.78
C GLN A 49 2.73 11.97 8.85
N PHE A 50 2.81 11.19 7.77
CA PHE A 50 2.45 9.78 7.79
C PHE A 50 3.42 8.93 8.62
N GLU A 51 4.71 9.24 8.62
CA GLU A 51 5.69 8.63 9.54
C GLU A 51 5.29 8.84 11.00
N GLN A 52 4.86 10.05 11.38
CA GLN A 52 4.39 10.35 12.74
C GLN A 52 3.09 9.60 13.08
N LEU A 53 2.14 9.53 12.14
CA LEU A 53 0.90 8.76 12.30
C LEU A 53 1.20 7.27 12.52
N LEU A 54 2.07 6.69 11.68
CA LEU A 54 2.49 5.29 11.76
C LEU A 54 3.23 4.99 13.07
N CYS A 55 4.18 5.82 13.49
CA CYS A 55 4.85 5.70 14.79
C CYS A 55 3.85 5.71 15.96
N ARG A 56 2.80 6.53 15.86
CA ARG A 56 1.75 6.56 16.88
C ARG A 56 0.93 5.27 16.87
N ALA A 57 0.53 4.77 15.70
CA ALA A 57 -0.17 3.50 15.55
C ALA A 57 0.65 2.33 16.10
N ILE A 58 1.95 2.24 15.79
CA ILE A 58 2.86 1.22 16.30
C ILE A 58 2.89 1.22 17.84
N ARG A 59 3.07 2.39 18.45
CA ARG A 59 3.08 2.50 19.94
C ARG A 59 1.78 2.06 20.59
N LEU A 60 0.65 2.27 19.92
CA LEU A 60 -0.67 1.89 20.42
C LEU A 60 -1.00 0.41 20.15
N SER A 61 -0.28 -0.26 19.26
CA SER A 61 -0.59 -1.61 18.78
C SER A 61 -0.31 -2.73 19.79
N GLY A 62 0.60 -2.55 20.73
CA GLY A 62 1.13 -3.57 21.64
C GLY A 62 0.19 -4.73 22.02
N GLY A 63 0.36 -5.89 21.37
CA GLY A 63 -0.40 -7.11 21.62
C GLY A 63 -1.86 -7.11 21.16
N ARG A 64 -2.28 -6.17 20.30
CA ARG A 64 -3.67 -6.00 19.82
C ARG A 64 -3.90 -6.36 18.37
N ILE A 65 -2.84 -6.51 17.61
CA ILE A 65 -2.90 -6.84 16.20
C ILE A 65 -3.15 -8.33 16.03
N SER A 66 -4.01 -8.69 15.08
CA SER A 66 -4.30 -10.10 14.79
C SER A 66 -3.06 -10.82 14.27
N LYS A 67 -3.03 -12.12 14.50
CA LYS A 67 -1.94 -12.97 13.99
C LYS A 67 -1.94 -13.01 12.47
N GLU A 68 -3.11 -12.97 11.88
CA GLU A 68 -3.34 -12.95 10.44
C GLU A 68 -2.62 -11.75 9.80
N VAL A 69 -2.75 -10.54 10.36
CA VAL A 69 -2.04 -9.34 9.89
C VAL A 69 -0.54 -9.44 10.16
N LEU A 70 -0.13 -9.85 11.36
CA LEU A 70 1.29 -9.92 11.71
C LEU A 70 2.08 -10.96 10.89
N CYS A 71 1.42 -12.04 10.45
CA CYS A 71 2.07 -13.12 9.69
C CYS A 71 1.90 -13.00 8.18
N SER A 72 1.08 -12.06 7.68
CA SER A 72 0.79 -11.92 6.25
C SER A 72 1.97 -11.39 5.42
N GLY A 73 2.89 -10.66 6.02
CA GLY A 73 3.92 -9.90 5.30
C GLY A 73 3.41 -8.59 4.66
N GLU A 74 2.20 -8.13 5.03
CA GLU A 74 1.63 -6.88 4.52
C GLU A 74 2.23 -5.63 5.18
N LEU A 75 2.69 -5.72 6.42
CA LEU A 75 3.29 -4.60 7.14
C LEU A 75 4.75 -4.39 6.73
N VAL A 76 5.54 -5.44 6.85
CA VAL A 76 6.95 -5.51 6.47
C VAL A 76 7.27 -6.89 5.93
N THR A 77 8.21 -6.97 4.99
CA THR A 77 8.81 -8.21 4.49
C THR A 77 10.25 -8.33 4.97
N GLU A 78 10.89 -9.43 4.68
CA GLU A 78 12.34 -9.60 4.90
C GLU A 78 13.19 -8.66 4.01
N LEU A 79 12.59 -8.13 2.93
CA LEU A 79 13.25 -7.25 1.97
C LEU A 79 13.15 -5.77 2.35
N THR A 80 12.17 -5.39 3.21
CA THR A 80 11.79 -3.99 3.44
C THR A 80 12.94 -3.12 3.93
N GLU A 81 13.69 -3.55 4.97
CA GLU A 81 14.77 -2.72 5.53
C GLU A 81 15.90 -2.47 4.53
N GLN A 82 16.24 -3.48 3.72
CA GLN A 82 17.23 -3.35 2.66
C GLN A 82 16.71 -2.49 1.50
N ALA A 83 15.45 -2.62 1.14
CA ALA A 83 14.79 -1.81 0.12
C ALA A 83 14.79 -0.31 0.49
N GLU A 84 14.47 0.02 1.74
CA GLU A 84 14.54 1.38 2.26
C GLU A 84 15.98 1.91 2.21
N HIS A 85 16.97 1.11 2.66
CA HIS A 85 18.38 1.51 2.64
C HIS A 85 18.89 1.82 1.22
N GLN A 86 18.59 0.95 0.27
CA GLN A 86 18.99 1.15 -1.13
C GLN A 86 18.27 2.34 -1.77
N THR A 87 16.96 2.49 -1.52
CA THR A 87 16.19 3.62 -2.04
C THR A 87 16.71 4.95 -1.50
N GLU A 88 17.04 5.04 -0.20
CA GLU A 88 17.67 6.21 0.40
C GLU A 88 19.00 6.54 -0.29
N GLY A 89 19.86 5.53 -0.51
CA GLY A 89 21.14 5.71 -1.20
C GLY A 89 21.02 6.17 -2.65
N LEU A 90 20.02 5.66 -3.37
CA LEU A 90 19.78 5.98 -4.80
C LEU A 90 19.12 7.34 -5.01
N THR A 91 18.25 7.76 -4.08
CA THR A 91 17.44 8.98 -4.24
C THR A 91 17.92 10.15 -3.39
N ALA A 92 18.78 9.91 -2.40
CA ALA A 92 19.13 10.85 -1.34
C ALA A 92 17.92 11.38 -0.55
N ILE A 93 16.78 10.68 -0.58
CA ILE A 93 15.60 10.98 0.21
C ILE A 93 15.74 10.26 1.55
N PRO A 94 15.78 10.97 2.69
CA PRO A 94 15.88 10.34 4.00
C PRO A 94 14.68 9.45 4.30
N ILE A 95 14.92 8.26 4.84
CA ILE A 95 13.92 7.30 5.28
C ILE A 95 14.18 6.93 6.73
N ASP A 96 13.21 7.16 7.61
CA ASP A 96 13.31 6.76 9.01
C ASP A 96 13.13 5.24 9.18
N ARG A 97 14.22 4.49 9.03
CA ARG A 97 14.24 3.03 9.19
C ARG A 97 14.01 2.55 10.62
N SER A 98 13.97 3.46 11.61
CA SER A 98 13.59 3.08 12.97
C SER A 98 12.15 2.61 13.03
N ILE A 99 11.27 3.16 12.18
CA ILE A 99 9.87 2.77 12.04
C ILE A 99 9.77 1.30 11.61
N THR A 100 10.48 0.93 10.55
CA THR A 100 10.53 -0.45 10.03
C THR A 100 11.03 -1.43 11.09
N ARG A 101 12.04 -1.05 11.86
CA ARG A 101 12.53 -1.90 12.97
C ARG A 101 11.49 -2.08 14.09
N GLU A 102 10.69 -1.06 14.39
CA GLU A 102 9.60 -1.19 15.36
C GLU A 102 8.48 -2.11 14.80
N GLU A 103 8.15 -2.02 13.51
CA GLU A 103 7.18 -2.94 12.88
C GLU A 103 7.70 -4.38 12.85
N LEU A 104 8.99 -4.60 12.52
CA LEU A 104 9.61 -5.93 12.62
C LEU A 104 9.53 -6.50 14.05
N ARG A 105 9.70 -5.65 15.06
CA ARG A 105 9.49 -6.08 16.46
C ARG A 105 8.06 -6.46 16.77
N LEU A 106 7.06 -5.73 16.20
CA LEU A 106 5.65 -6.12 16.33
C LEU A 106 5.40 -7.51 15.74
N VAL A 107 5.92 -7.76 14.52
CA VAL A 107 5.78 -9.04 13.82
C VAL A 107 6.47 -10.17 14.59
N GLN A 108 7.69 -9.97 15.11
CA GLN A 108 8.43 -10.97 15.87
C GLN A 108 7.80 -11.29 17.24
N ASN A 109 7.15 -10.32 17.86
CA ASN A 109 6.54 -10.47 19.20
C ASN A 109 5.04 -10.85 19.13
N CYS A 110 4.59 -11.48 18.06
CA CYS A 110 3.19 -11.87 17.83
C CYS A 110 2.54 -12.75 18.95
N GLN A 111 3.32 -13.24 19.91
CA GLN A 111 2.84 -14.07 21.04
C GLN A 111 2.59 -13.29 22.34
N LEU A 112 2.95 -12.01 22.42
CA LEU A 112 2.81 -11.22 23.63
C LEU A 112 1.47 -10.48 23.66
N SER A 113 0.42 -11.14 24.15
CA SER A 113 -0.86 -10.50 24.44
C SER A 113 -0.75 -9.66 25.73
N ASN A 114 -0.68 -8.36 25.61
CA ASN A 114 -0.81 -7.44 26.74
C ASN A 114 -2.25 -6.94 26.83
N ASN A 115 -3.03 -7.46 27.76
CA ASN A 115 -4.41 -7.01 28.08
C ASN A 115 -4.44 -5.65 28.82
N VAL A 116 -3.78 -4.65 28.29
CA VAL A 116 -3.97 -3.27 28.79
C VAL A 116 -5.21 -2.70 28.15
N GLN A 117 -6.22 -2.37 28.96
CA GLN A 117 -7.45 -1.74 28.48
C GLN A 117 -7.10 -0.39 27.84
N MET A 118 -7.29 -0.28 26.51
CA MET A 118 -7.03 0.95 25.80
C MET A 118 -8.25 1.87 25.82
N ASN A 119 -8.00 3.16 26.01
CA ASN A 119 -9.05 4.17 25.91
C ASN A 119 -9.45 4.36 24.43
N VAL A 120 -10.69 4.04 24.10
CA VAL A 120 -11.29 4.26 22.77
C VAL A 120 -11.12 5.72 22.29
N CYS A 121 -11.12 6.68 23.20
CA CYS A 121 -10.92 8.10 22.86
C CYS A 121 -9.53 8.34 22.21
N THR A 122 -8.51 7.57 22.60
CA THR A 122 -7.18 7.68 22.01
C THR A 122 -7.17 7.20 20.55
N ILE A 123 -7.92 6.14 20.25
CA ILE A 123 -8.06 5.64 18.88
C ILE A 123 -8.89 6.58 18.02
N ARG A 124 -9.99 7.12 18.54
CA ARG A 124 -10.78 8.17 17.84
C ARG A 124 -9.94 9.39 17.49
N GLU A 125 -9.05 9.80 18.39
CA GLU A 125 -8.12 10.90 18.11
C GLU A 125 -7.12 10.55 17.01
N LEU A 126 -6.61 9.30 16.98
CA LEU A 126 -5.76 8.80 15.90
C LEU A 126 -6.51 8.79 14.56
N ASN A 127 -7.73 8.26 14.53
CA ASN A 127 -8.60 8.25 13.34
C ASN A 127 -8.88 9.66 12.82
N ARG A 128 -9.18 10.61 13.73
CA ARG A 128 -9.42 12.01 13.35
C ARG A 128 -8.18 12.66 12.73
N GLN A 129 -7.00 12.40 13.28
CA GLN A 129 -5.74 12.88 12.72
C GLN A 129 -5.47 12.27 11.34
N ALA A 130 -5.73 10.97 11.17
CA ALA A 130 -5.60 10.29 9.88
C ALA A 130 -6.53 10.91 8.83
N LEU A 131 -7.82 11.15 9.16
CA LEU A 131 -8.78 11.78 8.25
C LEU A 131 -8.35 13.19 7.82
N ALA A 132 -7.90 14.01 8.77
CA ALA A 132 -7.41 15.36 8.45
C ALA A 132 -6.19 15.32 7.51
N LEU A 133 -5.25 14.41 7.78
CA LEU A 133 -4.04 14.23 6.97
C LEU A 133 -4.39 13.71 5.57
N LEU A 134 -5.25 12.69 5.46
CA LEU A 134 -5.70 12.10 4.21
C LEU A 134 -6.40 13.10 3.30
N ASN A 135 -7.33 13.91 3.84
CA ASN A 135 -8.01 14.94 3.04
C ASN A 135 -7.04 15.93 2.41
N GLY A 136 -6.03 16.37 3.16
CA GLY A 136 -4.98 17.24 2.62
C GLY A 136 -4.10 16.54 1.59
N PHE A 137 -3.73 15.28 1.83
CA PHE A 137 -2.90 14.50 0.94
C PHE A 137 -3.60 14.17 -0.39
N ILE A 138 -4.87 13.77 -0.34
CA ILE A 138 -5.70 13.54 -1.54
C ILE A 138 -5.79 14.82 -2.38
N THR A 139 -6.06 15.97 -1.74
CA THR A 139 -6.10 17.26 -2.45
C THR A 139 -4.76 17.58 -3.13
N PHE A 140 -3.64 17.30 -2.47
CA PHE A 140 -2.30 17.49 -3.04
C PHE A 140 -2.04 16.55 -4.22
N GLN A 141 -2.43 15.28 -4.12
CA GLN A 141 -2.28 14.31 -5.20
C GLN A 141 -3.14 14.69 -6.41
N GLU A 142 -4.42 15.06 -6.20
CA GLU A 142 -5.34 15.52 -7.25
C GLU A 142 -4.81 16.77 -7.95
N HIS A 143 -4.31 17.75 -7.19
CA HIS A 143 -3.67 18.94 -7.76
C HIS A 143 -2.42 18.59 -8.59
N SER A 144 -1.61 17.65 -8.12
CA SER A 144 -0.43 17.18 -8.86
C SER A 144 -0.83 16.54 -10.19
N LEU A 145 -1.83 15.66 -10.17
CA LEU A 145 -2.38 15.03 -11.37
C LEU A 145 -2.92 16.07 -12.36
N ASP A 146 -3.73 17.02 -11.90
CA ASP A 146 -4.25 18.10 -12.73
C ASP A 146 -3.14 18.91 -13.41
N CYS A 147 -2.08 19.23 -12.67
CA CYS A 147 -0.94 19.95 -13.22
C CYS A 147 -0.19 19.12 -14.29
N VAL A 148 -0.08 17.80 -14.08
CA VAL A 148 0.54 16.89 -15.08
C VAL A 148 -0.32 16.81 -16.34
N LEU A 149 -1.62 16.59 -16.21
CA LEU A 149 -2.56 16.49 -17.34
C LEU A 149 -2.67 17.81 -18.13
N GLN A 150 -2.43 18.95 -17.49
CA GLN A 150 -2.38 20.27 -18.14
C GLN A 150 -0.98 20.66 -18.65
N CYS A 151 -0.02 19.75 -18.64
CA CYS A 151 1.39 19.99 -19.02
C CYS A 151 2.08 21.14 -18.24
N LYS A 152 1.63 21.39 -17.00
CA LYS A 152 2.21 22.41 -16.10
C LYS A 152 3.24 21.84 -15.14
N LEU A 153 3.22 20.52 -14.96
CA LEU A 153 4.13 19.77 -14.11
C LEU A 153 4.65 18.56 -14.87
N PHE A 154 5.97 18.34 -14.83
CA PHE A 154 6.57 17.09 -15.28
C PHE A 154 6.99 16.25 -14.07
N THR A 155 6.69 14.96 -14.10
CA THR A 155 7.12 13.96 -13.14
C THR A 155 7.46 12.66 -13.87
N THR A 156 8.31 11.83 -13.28
CA THR A 156 8.59 10.47 -13.79
C THR A 156 7.49 9.47 -13.46
N ASN A 157 6.55 9.84 -12.58
CA ASN A 157 5.37 9.03 -12.29
C ASN A 157 4.35 9.15 -13.41
N TYR A 158 3.82 8.03 -13.88
CA TYR A 158 2.74 8.04 -14.89
C TYR A 158 1.48 8.75 -14.35
N PRO A 159 0.69 9.44 -15.19
CA PRO A 159 -0.63 9.92 -14.76
C PRO A 159 -1.49 8.83 -14.14
N GLN A 160 -1.53 7.62 -14.72
CA GLN A 160 -2.23 6.46 -14.17
C GLN A 160 -1.72 6.07 -12.78
N MET A 161 -0.41 6.19 -12.51
CA MET A 161 0.15 5.94 -11.15
C MET A 161 -0.34 6.99 -10.15
N LEU A 162 -0.50 8.25 -10.57
CA LEU A 162 -1.09 9.29 -9.72
C LEU A 162 -2.57 9.01 -9.43
N GLU A 163 -3.35 8.58 -10.42
CA GLU A 163 -4.74 8.17 -10.24
C GLU A 163 -4.86 6.96 -9.29
N HIS A 164 -3.98 6.00 -9.43
CA HIS A 164 -3.87 4.80 -8.58
C HIS A 164 -3.69 5.17 -7.10
N ILE A 165 -2.65 5.92 -6.76
CA ILE A 165 -2.38 6.30 -5.36
C ILE A 165 -3.45 7.22 -4.76
N ILE A 166 -4.19 7.99 -5.59
CA ILE A 166 -5.36 8.76 -5.16
C ILE A 166 -6.49 7.81 -4.75
N ARG A 167 -6.76 6.74 -5.53
CA ARG A 167 -7.81 5.77 -5.20
C ARG A 167 -7.52 5.05 -3.90
N GLU A 168 -6.27 4.66 -3.65
CA GLU A 168 -5.88 4.01 -2.40
C GLU A 168 -5.99 4.96 -1.19
N ALA A 169 -5.58 6.22 -1.35
CA ALA A 169 -5.77 7.22 -0.30
C ALA A 169 -7.26 7.46 0.01
N LYS A 170 -8.12 7.45 -1.02
CA LYS A 170 -9.58 7.54 -0.88
C LYS A 170 -10.17 6.31 -0.18
N LEU A 171 -9.72 5.10 -0.54
CA LEU A 171 -10.13 3.88 0.15
C LEU A 171 -9.77 3.94 1.64
N TYR A 172 -8.54 4.30 1.96
CA TYR A 172 -8.12 4.45 3.35
C TYR A 172 -9.00 5.46 4.10
N CYS A 173 -9.29 6.62 3.49
CA CYS A 173 -10.18 7.63 4.07
C CYS A 173 -11.60 7.06 4.33
N GLN A 174 -12.17 6.33 3.37
CA GLN A 174 -13.48 5.69 3.49
C GLN A 174 -13.50 4.63 4.61
N CYS A 175 -12.46 3.79 4.70
CA CYS A 175 -12.33 2.80 5.78
C CYS A 175 -12.29 3.45 7.17
N VAL A 176 -11.53 4.54 7.35
CA VAL A 176 -11.48 5.27 8.63
C VAL A 176 -12.83 5.91 8.94
N GLN A 177 -13.52 6.50 7.95
CA GLN A 177 -14.85 7.07 8.13
C GLN A 177 -15.88 6.02 8.56
N ARG A 178 -15.85 4.83 7.94
CA ARG A 178 -16.72 3.72 8.29
C ARG A 178 -16.46 3.24 9.72
N LEU A 179 -15.20 3.10 10.13
CA LEU A 179 -14.85 2.75 11.52
C LEU A 179 -15.43 3.75 12.52
N GLU A 180 -15.39 5.05 12.22
CA GLU A 180 -15.97 6.08 13.11
C GLU A 180 -17.50 6.05 13.15
N GLN A 181 -18.16 5.65 12.06
CA GLN A 181 -19.63 5.62 11.95
C GLN A 181 -20.22 4.31 12.48
N GLU A 182 -19.64 3.18 12.10
CA GLU A 182 -20.18 1.84 12.31
C GLU A 182 -19.44 1.02 13.38
N GLY A 183 -18.22 1.44 13.72
CA GLY A 183 -17.36 0.75 14.70
C GLY A 183 -16.69 -0.53 14.18
N ASN A 184 -16.88 -0.87 12.90
CA ASN A 184 -16.27 -2.04 12.27
C ASN A 184 -16.08 -1.80 10.76
N LEU A 185 -15.34 -2.71 10.10
CA LEU A 185 -15.12 -2.74 8.65
C LEU A 185 -15.94 -3.85 7.96
N CYS A 186 -16.76 -4.58 8.73
CA CYS A 186 -17.60 -5.64 8.20
C CYS A 186 -18.81 -5.04 7.50
N GLY A 187 -18.96 -5.19 6.21
CA GLY A 187 -20.13 -4.70 5.47
C GLY A 187 -19.89 -4.42 4.00
N ASP A 188 -18.64 -4.38 3.54
CA ASP A 188 -18.39 -4.36 2.11
C ASP A 188 -18.76 -5.73 1.53
N ALA A 189 -19.50 -5.73 0.42
CA ALA A 189 -19.64 -6.95 -0.35
C ALA A 189 -18.23 -7.37 -0.80
N MET A 190 -17.87 -8.63 -0.59
CA MET A 190 -16.54 -9.12 -0.99
C MET A 190 -16.25 -8.83 -2.46
N GLU A 191 -17.28 -8.75 -3.29
CA GLU A 191 -17.22 -8.37 -4.69
C GLU A 191 -16.63 -6.95 -4.89
N GLU A 192 -17.00 -5.97 -4.04
CA GLU A 192 -16.46 -4.61 -4.12
C GLU A 192 -14.98 -4.58 -3.74
N VAL A 193 -14.59 -5.35 -2.73
CA VAL A 193 -13.19 -5.51 -2.30
C VAL A 193 -12.37 -6.16 -3.41
N GLU A 194 -12.88 -7.24 -4.03
CA GLU A 194 -12.21 -7.90 -5.15
C GLU A 194 -12.09 -6.98 -6.37
N CYS A 195 -13.14 -6.25 -6.74
CA CYS A 195 -13.10 -5.30 -7.84
C CYS A 195 -11.99 -4.25 -7.64
N PHE A 196 -11.93 -3.67 -6.45
CA PHE A 196 -10.91 -2.67 -6.13
C PHE A 196 -9.50 -3.26 -6.23
N TRP A 197 -9.24 -4.36 -5.53
CA TRP A 197 -7.89 -4.93 -5.49
C TRP A 197 -7.47 -5.60 -6.80
N ASN A 198 -8.40 -6.12 -7.60
CA ASN A 198 -8.10 -6.59 -8.95
C ASN A 198 -7.65 -5.44 -9.86
N GLU A 199 -8.25 -4.25 -9.75
CA GLU A 199 -7.79 -3.06 -10.47
C GLU A 199 -6.39 -2.64 -10.02
N ILE A 200 -6.13 -2.60 -8.70
CA ILE A 200 -4.81 -2.31 -8.13
C ILE A 200 -3.76 -3.32 -8.63
N MET A 201 -4.04 -4.61 -8.58
CA MET A 201 -3.10 -5.66 -9.04
C MET A 201 -2.83 -5.58 -10.55
N MET A 202 -3.85 -5.29 -11.36
CA MET A 202 -3.70 -5.06 -12.79
C MET A 202 -2.73 -3.90 -13.06
N GLU A 203 -2.92 -2.78 -12.37
CA GLU A 203 -2.10 -1.59 -12.54
C GLU A 203 -0.67 -1.79 -12.06
N HIS A 204 -0.46 -2.55 -10.96
CA HIS A 204 0.89 -2.94 -10.54
C HIS A 204 1.63 -3.72 -11.64
N ALA A 205 0.97 -4.67 -12.29
CA ALA A 205 1.57 -5.40 -13.40
C ALA A 205 1.91 -4.48 -14.58
N GLN A 206 1.04 -3.51 -14.90
CA GLN A 206 1.30 -2.50 -15.92
C GLN A 206 2.47 -1.58 -15.56
N PHE A 207 2.58 -1.15 -14.29
CA PHE A 207 3.70 -0.30 -13.83
C PHE A 207 5.02 -1.06 -13.85
N ILE A 208 5.05 -2.32 -13.37
CA ILE A 208 6.23 -3.17 -13.45
C ILE A 208 6.67 -3.29 -14.92
N ARG A 209 5.76 -3.65 -15.83
CA ARG A 209 6.03 -3.74 -17.26
C ARG A 209 6.62 -2.46 -17.83
N GLY A 210 6.06 -1.29 -17.44
CA GLY A 210 6.47 0.02 -17.94
C GLY A 210 7.79 0.55 -17.37
N LEU A 211 8.23 0.03 -16.23
CA LEU A 211 9.45 0.46 -15.54
C LEU A 211 10.63 -0.53 -15.72
N LEU A 212 10.41 -1.71 -16.29
CA LEU A 212 11.48 -2.63 -16.68
C LEU A 212 12.30 -2.06 -17.84
N ASP A 213 13.61 -2.37 -17.87
CA ASP A 213 14.44 -2.09 -19.03
C ASP A 213 13.90 -2.84 -20.26
N PRO A 214 13.90 -2.24 -21.46
CA PRO A 214 13.43 -2.91 -22.67
C PRO A 214 14.14 -4.23 -23.00
N ALA A 215 15.33 -4.48 -22.44
CA ALA A 215 16.07 -5.72 -22.60
C ALA A 215 15.53 -6.88 -21.71
N GLU A 216 14.73 -6.58 -20.69
CA GLU A 216 14.12 -7.57 -19.78
C GLU A 216 12.85 -8.18 -20.40
N THR A 217 12.98 -8.76 -21.60
CA THR A 217 11.84 -9.19 -22.43
C THR A 217 10.97 -10.27 -21.79
N GLU A 218 11.55 -11.23 -21.05
CA GLU A 218 10.80 -12.29 -20.38
C GLU A 218 9.96 -11.72 -19.24
N LEU A 219 10.56 -10.88 -18.38
CA LEU A 219 9.85 -10.23 -17.28
C LEU A 219 8.76 -9.28 -17.78
N PHE A 220 9.04 -8.57 -18.88
CA PHE A 220 8.06 -7.72 -19.56
C PHE A 220 6.83 -8.51 -20.02
N CYS A 221 7.03 -9.65 -20.70
CA CYS A 221 5.95 -10.51 -21.15
C CYS A 221 5.14 -11.08 -19.98
N THR A 222 5.82 -11.55 -18.93
CA THR A 222 5.17 -12.07 -17.71
C THR A 222 4.31 -11.00 -17.03
N ALA A 223 4.83 -9.77 -16.89
CA ALA A 223 4.04 -8.66 -16.33
C ALA A 223 2.83 -8.30 -17.21
N ASP A 224 2.97 -8.34 -18.54
CA ASP A 224 1.88 -8.11 -19.49
C ASP A 224 0.79 -9.20 -19.41
N GLU A 225 1.18 -10.45 -19.19
CA GLU A 225 0.25 -11.56 -18.98
C GLU A 225 -0.56 -11.35 -17.69
N PHE A 226 0.09 -11.02 -16.58
CA PHE A 226 -0.62 -10.69 -15.34
C PHE A 226 -1.58 -9.50 -15.51
N ALA A 227 -1.17 -8.45 -16.22
CA ALA A 227 -2.04 -7.31 -16.48
C ALA A 227 -3.32 -7.72 -17.24
N LYS A 228 -3.21 -8.63 -18.22
CA LYS A 228 -4.35 -9.18 -18.97
C LYS A 228 -5.23 -10.07 -18.10
N GLU A 229 -4.63 -10.97 -17.30
CA GLU A 229 -5.37 -11.84 -16.37
C GLU A 229 -6.23 -11.04 -15.39
N TYR A 230 -5.68 -9.95 -14.83
CA TYR A 230 -6.42 -9.08 -13.92
C TYR A 230 -7.43 -8.17 -14.62
N ALA A 231 -7.19 -7.77 -15.87
CA ALA A 231 -8.19 -7.06 -16.68
C ALA A 231 -9.44 -7.93 -16.91
N GLU A 232 -9.26 -9.23 -17.17
CA GLU A 232 -10.37 -10.19 -17.29
C GLU A 232 -11.12 -10.37 -15.96
N LEU A 233 -10.41 -10.49 -14.83
CA LEU A 233 -11.04 -10.55 -13.51
C LEU A 233 -11.86 -9.31 -13.20
N LEU A 234 -11.33 -8.13 -13.52
CA LEU A 234 -12.00 -6.86 -13.31
C LEU A 234 -13.24 -6.70 -14.19
N GLU A 235 -13.17 -7.11 -15.46
CA GLU A 235 -14.32 -7.08 -16.36
C GLU A 235 -15.45 -7.99 -15.86
N ASN A 236 -15.13 -9.21 -15.44
CA ASN A 236 -16.10 -10.16 -14.86
C ASN A 236 -16.75 -9.59 -13.59
N CYS A 237 -15.97 -8.95 -12.73
CA CYS A 237 -16.46 -8.31 -11.53
C CYS A 237 -17.45 -7.16 -11.84
N ARG A 238 -17.15 -6.32 -12.83
CA ARG A 238 -17.99 -5.17 -13.22
C ARG A 238 -19.30 -5.58 -13.92
N GLN A 239 -19.32 -6.74 -14.57
CA GLN A 239 -20.50 -7.19 -15.35
C GLN A 239 -21.51 -7.97 -14.51
N ASN A 240 -21.26 -8.23 -13.22
CA ASN A 240 -22.12 -9.10 -12.37
C ASN A 240 -22.51 -10.41 -13.07
N CYS A 241 -21.61 -10.98 -13.89
CA CYS A 241 -21.89 -12.18 -14.66
C CYS A 241 -22.00 -13.40 -13.74
N SER A 242 -23.01 -14.23 -13.98
CA SER A 242 -23.20 -15.53 -13.32
C SER A 242 -22.05 -16.54 -13.51
N CYS A 243 -21.02 -16.16 -14.26
CA CYS A 243 -19.76 -16.88 -14.47
C CYS A 243 -18.58 -16.20 -13.78
N GLN A 244 -18.80 -15.58 -12.60
CA GLN A 244 -17.69 -15.00 -11.86
C GLN A 244 -16.63 -16.07 -11.56
N PRO A 245 -15.32 -15.73 -11.75
CA PRO A 245 -14.26 -16.58 -11.23
C PRO A 245 -14.51 -16.79 -9.74
N THR A 246 -14.34 -18.01 -9.27
CA THR A 246 -14.46 -18.27 -7.84
C THR A 246 -13.39 -17.48 -7.11
N GLN A 247 -13.68 -17.05 -5.89
CA GLN A 247 -12.67 -16.42 -4.99
C GLN A 247 -11.37 -17.25 -4.92
N GLU A 248 -11.47 -18.56 -5.06
CA GLU A 248 -10.35 -19.49 -5.15
C GLU A 248 -9.46 -19.19 -6.37
N THR A 249 -10.04 -18.92 -7.54
CA THR A 249 -9.30 -18.54 -8.76
C THR A 249 -8.59 -17.21 -8.59
N THR A 250 -9.24 -16.22 -7.98
CA THR A 250 -8.64 -14.90 -7.69
C THR A 250 -7.46 -15.05 -6.72
N LEU A 251 -7.62 -15.86 -5.67
CA LEU A 251 -6.55 -16.13 -4.70
C LEU A 251 -5.33 -16.81 -5.36
N GLU A 252 -5.53 -17.85 -6.19
CA GLU A 252 -4.45 -18.53 -6.90
C GLU A 252 -3.66 -17.57 -7.81
N LYS A 253 -4.36 -16.73 -8.57
CA LYS A 253 -3.73 -15.72 -9.43
C LYS A 253 -2.96 -14.68 -8.59
N THR A 254 -3.50 -14.27 -7.44
CA THR A 254 -2.85 -13.29 -6.57
C THR A 254 -1.59 -13.86 -5.91
N VAL A 255 -1.60 -15.14 -5.54
CA VAL A 255 -0.41 -15.84 -5.03
C VAL A 255 0.69 -15.88 -6.12
N ARG A 256 0.36 -16.22 -7.37
CA ARG A 256 1.33 -16.21 -8.48
C ARG A 256 1.91 -14.82 -8.73
N LEU A 257 1.07 -13.78 -8.73
CA LEU A 257 1.54 -12.41 -8.89
C LEU A 257 2.42 -11.96 -7.71
N ARG A 258 2.06 -12.34 -6.48
CA ARG A 258 2.86 -12.06 -5.29
C ARG A 258 4.25 -12.71 -5.41
N ASP A 259 4.33 -13.97 -5.85
CA ASP A 259 5.59 -14.69 -6.04
C ASP A 259 6.47 -13.99 -7.11
N PHE A 260 5.87 -13.60 -8.24
CA PHE A 260 6.54 -12.79 -9.26
C PHE A 260 7.07 -11.46 -8.72
N LYS A 261 6.27 -10.74 -7.89
CA LYS A 261 6.70 -9.50 -7.23
C LYS A 261 7.84 -9.73 -6.24
N GLN A 262 7.81 -10.84 -5.49
CA GLN A 262 8.85 -11.19 -4.53
C GLN A 262 10.19 -11.49 -5.23
N GLU A 263 10.16 -12.31 -6.27
CA GLU A 263 11.35 -12.60 -7.09
C GLU A 263 11.87 -11.33 -7.76
N GLY A 264 10.97 -10.49 -8.29
CA GLY A 264 11.29 -9.19 -8.87
C GLY A 264 11.97 -8.25 -7.88
N ALA A 265 11.41 -8.10 -6.68
CA ALA A 265 11.96 -7.25 -5.62
C ALA A 265 13.37 -7.73 -5.21
N GLN A 266 13.54 -9.04 -5.04
CA GLN A 266 14.85 -9.63 -4.72
C GLN A 266 15.85 -9.44 -5.85
N GLY A 267 15.44 -9.63 -7.12
CA GLY A 267 16.30 -9.44 -8.30
C GLY A 267 16.74 -7.99 -8.47
N ILE A 268 15.86 -7.01 -8.18
CA ILE A 268 16.18 -5.58 -8.19
C ILE A 268 17.20 -5.25 -7.07
N GLN A 269 16.96 -5.73 -5.84
CA GLN A 269 17.87 -5.52 -4.72
C GLN A 269 19.27 -6.10 -4.96
N ASN A 270 19.34 -7.21 -5.67
CA ASN A 270 20.59 -7.90 -6.03
C ASN A 270 21.24 -7.37 -7.32
N CYS A 271 20.69 -6.30 -7.91
CA CYS A 271 21.14 -5.73 -9.19
C CYS A 271 21.14 -6.76 -10.37
N GLN A 272 20.24 -7.73 -10.31
CA GLN A 272 20.09 -8.77 -11.34
C GLN A 272 19.06 -8.38 -12.40
N ILE A 273 18.12 -7.50 -12.07
CA ILE A 273 17.06 -7.00 -12.97
C ILE A 273 17.33 -5.53 -13.29
N ARG A 274 17.34 -5.20 -14.57
CA ARG A 274 17.49 -3.83 -15.06
C ARG A 274 16.12 -3.15 -15.06
N SER A 275 15.98 -2.06 -14.33
CA SER A 275 14.72 -1.33 -14.27
C SER A 275 14.90 0.09 -13.77
N ALA A 276 13.85 0.91 -13.93
CA ALA A 276 13.69 2.19 -13.26
C ALA A 276 12.90 2.07 -11.94
N ILE A 277 12.62 0.85 -11.48
CA ILE A 277 11.87 0.56 -10.26
C ILE A 277 12.77 0.82 -9.05
N LEU A 278 12.34 1.70 -8.15
CA LEU A 278 13.01 1.87 -6.86
C LEU A 278 12.87 0.57 -6.03
N PRO A 279 13.92 0.13 -5.31
CA PRO A 279 13.83 -1.07 -4.48
C PRO A 279 12.66 -1.06 -3.49
N LEU A 280 12.38 0.10 -2.88
CA LEU A 280 11.23 0.23 -1.97
C LEU A 280 9.88 0.16 -2.70
N LEU A 281 9.78 0.61 -3.95
CA LEU A 281 8.55 0.45 -4.75
C LEU A 281 8.29 -1.02 -5.06
N ALA A 282 9.32 -1.82 -5.33
CA ALA A 282 9.18 -3.25 -5.55
C ALA A 282 8.68 -3.99 -4.29
N ASP A 283 9.21 -3.66 -3.11
CA ASP A 283 8.73 -4.20 -1.83
C ASP A 283 7.33 -3.70 -1.46
N HIS A 284 7.01 -2.45 -1.79
CA HIS A 284 5.70 -1.83 -1.58
C HIS A 284 4.58 -2.62 -2.28
N VAL A 285 4.70 -2.84 -3.59
CA VAL A 285 3.68 -3.58 -4.36
C VAL A 285 3.60 -5.07 -3.96
N LEU A 286 4.68 -5.65 -3.42
CA LEU A 286 4.69 -6.98 -2.83
C LEU A 286 3.83 -7.02 -1.56
N ARG A 287 3.96 -6.04 -0.67
CA ARG A 287 3.19 -5.96 0.58
C ARG A 287 1.70 -5.76 0.31
N GLU A 288 1.33 -5.03 -0.72
CA GLU A 288 -0.06 -4.88 -1.13
C GLU A 288 -0.64 -6.18 -1.70
N ALA A 289 0.15 -6.97 -2.43
CA ALA A 289 -0.28 -8.30 -2.84
C ALA A 289 -0.48 -9.23 -1.63
N ASN A 290 0.38 -9.16 -0.61
CA ASN A 290 0.20 -9.89 0.65
C ASN A 290 -1.07 -9.46 1.39
N HIS A 291 -1.36 -8.17 1.43
CA HIS A 291 -2.60 -7.64 2.00
C HIS A 291 -3.84 -8.20 1.28
N TYR A 292 -3.83 -8.18 -0.05
CA TYR A 292 -4.96 -8.70 -0.83
C TYR A 292 -5.16 -10.21 -0.62
N ILE A 293 -4.08 -11.00 -0.59
CA ILE A 293 -4.14 -12.44 -0.25
C ILE A 293 -4.82 -12.64 1.10
N ARG A 294 -4.41 -11.89 2.13
CA ARG A 294 -5.02 -11.99 3.47
C ARG A 294 -6.52 -11.65 3.44
N LEU A 295 -6.94 -10.64 2.70
CA LEU A 295 -8.36 -10.30 2.55
C LEU A 295 -9.14 -11.44 1.92
N LEU A 296 -8.62 -12.05 0.84
CA LEU A 296 -9.23 -13.21 0.16
C LEU A 296 -9.31 -14.45 1.07
N GLU A 297 -8.32 -14.68 1.92
CA GLU A 297 -8.29 -15.80 2.87
C GLU A 297 -9.27 -15.61 4.03
N CYS A 298 -9.43 -14.38 4.53
CA CYS A 298 -10.33 -14.06 5.64
C CYS A 298 -11.81 -14.10 5.25
N ALA A 299 -12.13 -14.08 3.96
CA ALA A 299 -13.50 -14.11 3.45
C ALA A 299 -14.03 -15.56 3.25
N LYS A 300 -13.17 -16.58 3.42
CA LYS A 300 -13.57 -18.01 3.42
C LYS A 300 -14.18 -18.39 4.77
#